data_8b9c81a082691893d39b6eea3ea143ad
#
_entry.id   8b9c81a082691893d39b6eea3ea143ad
#
_cell.length_a   1.000
_cell.length_b   1.000
_cell.length_c   1.000
_cell.angle_alpha   90.00
_cell.angle_beta   90.00
_cell.angle_gamma   90.00
#
_symmetry.space_group_name_H-M   'P 1'
#
loop_
_entity.id
_entity.type
_entity.pdbx_description
1 polymer ?
#
loop_
_entity_poly.entity_id
_entity_poly.type
_entity_poly.pdbx_seq_one_letter_code
_entity_poly.pdbx_strand_id
1 'polypeptide(L)'
;MIFCNAHNVEAVRRGNNELFLTAALGLPDYPTKSDVINGAFKALELGADAIMTARSMSVVSMLANEDIPVMGHLGLVPRKSTWTGGLRAIGKTSEEAFELYNKFKKLEEAGAFAVEAEVITCQVMQEISKKTSLITVSLGSGRGGDVMYLFMQDICGEQPTAPRHARAFANLWKLKQQIEDDRITALKNFRQASLDGNFPSDAESTSIGSEEFEKFLTMIK
;
A
#
# COMPACT_ATOMS: atom_id res chain seq x y z
N MET A 1 -6.79 -10.39 8.44
CA MET A 1 -6.97 -8.92 8.31
C MET A 1 -6.23 -8.44 7.08
N ILE A 2 -6.84 -7.57 6.31
CA ILE A 2 -6.26 -6.92 5.11
C ILE A 2 -6.26 -5.42 5.34
N PHE A 3 -5.24 -4.73 4.82
CA PHE A 3 -5.17 -3.27 4.81
C PHE A 3 -5.10 -2.76 3.38
N CYS A 4 -5.82 -1.69 3.09
CA CYS A 4 -5.72 -0.98 1.82
C CYS A 4 -5.95 0.52 1.99
N ASN A 5 -5.59 1.31 0.98
CA ASN A 5 -6.05 2.70 0.92
C ASN A 5 -7.58 2.73 0.72
N ALA A 6 -8.24 3.73 1.29
CA ALA A 6 -9.71 3.88 1.18
C ALA A 6 -10.21 3.88 -0.26
N HIS A 7 -9.41 4.36 -1.22
CA HIS A 7 -9.74 4.34 -2.65
C HIS A 7 -9.77 2.93 -3.28
N ASN A 8 -9.20 1.92 -2.61
CA ASN A 8 -9.06 0.56 -3.14
C ASN A 8 -10.02 -0.45 -2.50
N VAL A 9 -10.88 -0.02 -1.56
CA VAL A 9 -11.77 -0.89 -0.79
C VAL A 9 -12.62 -1.78 -1.69
N GLU A 10 -13.30 -1.20 -2.67
CA GLU A 10 -14.15 -1.95 -3.60
C GLU A 10 -13.37 -3.00 -4.40
N ALA A 11 -12.17 -2.66 -4.88
CA ALA A 11 -11.33 -3.59 -5.63
C ALA A 11 -10.85 -4.76 -4.74
N VAL A 12 -10.50 -4.49 -3.48
CA VAL A 12 -10.10 -5.52 -2.52
C VAL A 12 -11.29 -6.43 -2.17
N ARG A 13 -12.48 -5.85 -1.97
CA ARG A 13 -13.71 -6.63 -1.68
C ARG A 13 -14.13 -7.54 -2.83
N ARG A 14 -13.92 -7.13 -4.09
CA ARG A 14 -14.12 -8.05 -5.23
C ARG A 14 -13.19 -9.26 -5.19
N GLY A 15 -11.99 -9.12 -4.62
CA GLY A 15 -11.04 -10.21 -4.48
C GLY A 15 -11.29 -11.10 -3.25
N ASN A 16 -11.81 -10.54 -2.17
CA ASN A 16 -12.12 -11.26 -0.94
C ASN A 16 -13.17 -10.50 -0.11
N ASN A 17 -14.27 -11.18 0.22
CA ASN A 17 -15.40 -10.64 0.98
C ASN A 17 -15.47 -11.15 2.43
N GLU A 18 -14.57 -12.05 2.87
CA GLU A 18 -14.62 -12.67 4.19
C GLU A 18 -13.63 -12.07 5.18
N LEU A 19 -12.45 -11.64 4.70
CA LEU A 19 -11.40 -11.12 5.57
C LEU A 19 -11.74 -9.73 6.10
N PHE A 20 -11.42 -9.51 7.38
CA PHE A 20 -11.53 -8.19 8.01
C PHE A 20 -10.67 -7.15 7.26
N LEU A 21 -11.29 -6.12 6.73
CA LEU A 21 -10.68 -5.11 5.89
C LEU A 21 -10.60 -3.76 6.59
N THR A 22 -9.40 -3.26 6.80
CA THR A 22 -9.14 -1.93 7.35
C THR A 22 -8.75 -0.97 6.22
N ALA A 23 -9.49 0.12 6.07
CA ALA A 23 -9.24 1.16 5.06
C ALA A 23 -8.42 2.31 5.65
N ALA A 24 -7.25 2.59 5.08
CA ALA A 24 -6.39 3.69 5.50
C ALA A 24 -6.82 5.01 4.86
N LEU A 25 -7.07 6.02 5.69
CA LEU A 25 -7.27 7.40 5.27
C LEU A 25 -5.93 8.14 5.23
N GLY A 26 -5.37 8.30 4.04
CA GLY A 26 -4.09 8.98 3.83
C GLY A 26 -4.11 10.41 4.34
N LEU A 27 -3.04 10.85 5.04
CA LEU A 27 -2.99 12.20 5.61
C LEU A 27 -3.18 13.33 4.58
N PRO A 28 -2.61 13.26 3.35
CA PRO A 28 -2.81 14.30 2.34
C PRO A 28 -4.20 14.25 1.68
N ASP A 29 -4.79 13.05 1.57
CA ASP A 29 -6.01 12.82 0.79
C ASP A 29 -7.26 13.35 1.51
N TYR A 30 -7.19 13.44 2.84
CA TYR A 30 -8.29 13.88 3.71
C TYR A 30 -7.82 15.02 4.61
N PRO A 31 -7.63 16.26 4.09
CA PRO A 31 -6.96 17.34 4.81
C PRO A 31 -7.75 17.90 6.01
N THR A 32 -9.08 17.92 5.95
CA THR A 32 -9.93 18.43 7.01
C THR A 32 -10.63 17.33 7.82
N LYS A 33 -11.19 17.67 8.98
CA LYS A 33 -11.99 16.73 9.78
C LYS A 33 -13.24 16.26 9.02
N SER A 34 -13.86 17.13 8.25
CA SER A 34 -15.02 16.77 7.41
C SER A 34 -14.65 15.80 6.32
N ASP A 35 -13.48 15.98 5.69
CA ASP A 35 -13.00 15.02 4.68
C ASP A 35 -12.74 13.64 5.30
N VAL A 36 -12.16 13.61 6.51
CA VAL A 36 -11.90 12.36 7.22
C VAL A 36 -13.18 11.60 7.52
N ILE A 37 -14.21 12.26 8.08
CA ILE A 37 -15.46 11.59 8.41
C ILE A 37 -16.22 11.14 7.15
N ASN A 38 -16.27 11.98 6.12
CA ASN A 38 -16.88 11.62 4.83
C ASN A 38 -16.14 10.44 4.17
N GLY A 39 -14.81 10.47 4.19
CA GLY A 39 -13.97 9.38 3.69
C GLY A 39 -14.16 8.07 4.46
N ALA A 40 -14.34 8.16 5.78
CA ALA A 40 -14.60 7.01 6.62
C ALA A 40 -15.94 6.34 6.27
N PHE A 41 -17.03 7.10 6.25
CA PHE A 41 -18.34 6.57 5.86
C PHE A 41 -18.34 6.01 4.44
N LYS A 42 -17.66 6.69 3.50
CA LYS A 42 -17.54 6.19 2.13
C LYS A 42 -16.78 4.86 2.05
N ALA A 43 -15.71 4.70 2.83
CA ALA A 43 -14.97 3.44 2.88
C ALA A 43 -15.81 2.30 3.50
N LEU A 44 -16.59 2.59 4.55
CA LEU A 44 -17.53 1.61 5.15
C LEU A 44 -18.63 1.22 4.16
N GLU A 45 -19.22 2.19 3.45
CA GLU A 45 -20.21 1.93 2.40
C GLU A 45 -19.68 0.99 1.30
N LEU A 46 -18.40 1.14 0.95
CA LEU A 46 -17.70 0.29 -0.04
C LEU A 46 -17.29 -1.09 0.52
N GLY A 47 -17.53 -1.33 1.80
CA GLY A 47 -17.32 -2.62 2.45
C GLY A 47 -16.08 -2.72 3.34
N ALA A 48 -15.44 -1.63 3.75
CA ALA A 48 -14.44 -1.68 4.82
C ALA A 48 -15.11 -2.05 6.16
N ASP A 49 -14.41 -2.80 7.01
CA ASP A 49 -14.89 -3.12 8.37
C ASP A 49 -14.37 -2.12 9.40
N ALA A 50 -13.28 -1.44 9.10
CA ALA A 50 -12.65 -0.45 9.98
C ALA A 50 -11.87 0.60 9.20
N ILE A 51 -11.57 1.69 9.89
CA ILE A 51 -10.81 2.82 9.36
C ILE A 51 -9.48 2.95 10.10
N MET A 52 -8.38 3.09 9.36
CA MET A 52 -7.07 3.44 9.93
C MET A 52 -6.74 4.90 9.71
N THR A 53 -6.26 5.57 10.74
CA THR A 53 -5.77 6.95 10.64
C THR A 53 -4.56 7.19 11.54
N ALA A 54 -3.59 7.96 11.01
CA ALA A 54 -2.44 8.47 11.78
C ALA A 54 -2.67 9.89 12.31
N ARG A 55 -3.90 10.37 12.33
CA ARG A 55 -4.24 11.73 12.80
C ARG A 55 -4.20 11.83 14.32
N SER A 56 -4.54 13.02 14.83
CA SER A 56 -4.57 13.30 16.27
C SER A 56 -5.63 12.50 17.01
N MET A 57 -5.46 12.33 18.31
CA MET A 57 -6.44 11.63 19.18
C MET A 57 -7.83 12.27 19.09
N SER A 58 -7.93 13.58 18.89
CA SER A 58 -9.22 14.26 18.68
C SER A 58 -9.94 13.85 17.39
N VAL A 59 -9.22 13.41 16.36
CA VAL A 59 -9.80 12.84 15.14
C VAL A 59 -10.22 11.39 15.38
N VAL A 60 -9.41 10.62 16.10
CA VAL A 60 -9.77 9.25 16.53
C VAL A 60 -11.06 9.28 17.34
N SER A 61 -11.14 10.14 18.37
CA SER A 61 -12.37 10.28 19.20
C SER A 61 -13.57 10.74 18.37
N MET A 62 -13.38 11.63 17.41
CA MET A 62 -14.46 12.06 16.52
C MET A 62 -15.04 10.88 15.74
N LEU A 63 -14.20 10.04 15.17
CA LEU A 63 -14.65 8.86 14.43
C LEU A 63 -15.29 7.81 15.35
N ALA A 64 -14.69 7.54 16.50
CA ALA A 64 -15.20 6.58 17.47
C ALA A 64 -16.56 7.00 18.06
N ASN A 65 -16.81 8.30 18.24
CA ASN A 65 -18.09 8.83 18.71
C ASN A 65 -19.21 8.70 17.68
N GLU A 66 -18.89 8.46 16.41
CA GLU A 66 -19.83 8.15 15.34
C GLU A 66 -19.94 6.62 15.09
N ASP A 67 -19.58 5.81 16.09
CA ASP A 67 -19.59 4.34 16.03
C ASP A 67 -18.74 3.74 14.89
N ILE A 68 -17.76 4.49 14.38
CA ILE A 68 -16.83 4.01 13.36
C ILE A 68 -15.69 3.24 14.04
N PRO A 69 -15.45 1.96 13.70
CA PRO A 69 -14.30 1.23 14.23
C PRO A 69 -12.99 1.85 13.76
N VAL A 70 -12.19 2.40 14.69
CA VAL A 70 -10.96 3.14 14.37
C VAL A 70 -9.73 2.39 14.84
N MET A 71 -8.78 2.26 13.93
CA MET A 71 -7.42 1.84 14.20
C MET A 71 -6.48 3.03 14.15
N GLY A 72 -5.66 3.21 15.17
CA GLY A 72 -4.61 4.24 15.21
C GLY A 72 -3.32 3.79 14.53
N HIS A 73 -2.34 4.70 14.45
CA HIS A 73 -0.99 4.42 13.95
C HIS A 73 0.03 5.08 14.85
N LEU A 74 0.88 4.29 15.51
CA LEU A 74 1.90 4.73 16.47
C LEU A 74 3.26 4.09 16.15
N GLY A 75 4.30 4.61 16.77
CA GLY A 75 5.69 4.28 16.49
C GLY A 75 6.23 5.18 15.38
N LEU A 76 6.88 4.62 14.38
CA LEU A 76 7.30 5.34 13.20
C LEU A 76 6.11 5.56 12.26
N VAL A 77 5.61 6.77 12.19
CA VAL A 77 4.65 7.19 11.17
C VAL A 77 5.41 7.88 10.05
N PRO A 78 5.61 7.28 8.87
CA PRO A 78 6.53 7.81 7.85
C PRO A 78 6.25 9.27 7.46
N ARG A 79 4.97 9.63 7.33
CA ARG A 79 4.55 11.01 7.03
C ARG A 79 4.85 12.03 8.16
N LYS A 80 5.18 11.54 9.35
CA LYS A 80 5.56 12.34 10.52
C LYS A 80 7.04 12.17 10.89
N SER A 81 7.86 11.59 10.00
CA SER A 81 9.28 11.30 10.29
C SER A 81 10.11 12.51 10.66
N THR A 82 9.76 13.70 10.15
CA THR A 82 10.39 14.98 10.56
C THR A 82 10.32 15.20 12.07
N TRP A 83 9.23 14.82 12.73
CA TRP A 83 9.05 14.97 14.18
C TRP A 83 9.88 13.97 15.00
N THR A 84 10.34 12.88 14.36
CA THR A 84 11.13 11.83 15.01
C THR A 84 12.62 11.89 14.64
N GLY A 85 13.03 12.90 13.86
CA GLY A 85 14.40 13.04 13.37
C GLY A 85 14.76 12.05 12.27
N GLY A 86 13.78 11.64 11.44
CA GLY A 86 13.96 10.76 10.29
C GLY A 86 13.28 9.39 10.44
N LEU A 87 13.52 8.53 9.45
CA LEU A 87 13.01 7.15 9.44
C LEU A 87 13.89 6.26 10.34
N ARG A 88 13.46 6.03 11.57
CA ARG A 88 14.18 5.24 12.56
C ARG A 88 13.24 4.47 13.49
N ALA A 89 13.78 3.48 14.19
CA ALA A 89 13.04 2.80 15.24
C ALA A 89 12.74 3.74 16.43
N ILE A 90 11.53 3.60 16.97
CA ILE A 90 11.00 4.38 18.09
C ILE A 90 11.08 3.56 19.39
N GLY A 91 11.26 4.23 20.53
CA GLY A 91 11.40 3.58 21.85
C GLY A 91 12.82 3.10 22.13
N LYS A 92 13.84 3.83 21.67
CA LYS A 92 15.25 3.49 21.93
C LYS A 92 15.79 3.98 23.27
N THR A 93 15.12 4.96 23.90
CA THR A 93 15.43 5.42 25.24
C THR A 93 14.24 5.16 26.18
N SER A 94 14.48 5.18 27.49
CA SER A 94 13.42 5.01 28.49
C SER A 94 12.34 6.08 28.38
N GLU A 95 12.75 7.32 28.13
CA GLU A 95 11.87 8.48 27.97
C GLU A 95 10.99 8.30 26.72
N GLU A 96 11.60 7.96 25.58
CA GLU A 96 10.88 7.73 24.33
C GLU A 96 9.91 6.53 24.44
N ALA A 97 10.34 5.46 25.11
CA ALA A 97 9.49 4.29 25.36
C ALA A 97 8.29 4.65 26.27
N PHE A 98 8.51 5.45 27.31
CA PHE A 98 7.46 5.89 28.20
C PHE A 98 6.48 6.87 27.51
N GLU A 99 6.98 7.81 26.71
CA GLU A 99 6.12 8.66 25.87
C GLU A 99 5.26 7.84 24.91
N LEU A 100 5.85 6.80 24.30
CA LEU A 100 5.13 5.91 23.41
C LEU A 100 4.03 5.15 24.16
N TYR A 101 4.33 4.60 25.33
CA TYR A 101 3.32 3.97 26.19
C TYR A 101 2.15 4.93 26.50
N ASN A 102 2.44 6.17 26.85
CA ASN A 102 1.40 7.17 27.09
C ASN A 102 0.57 7.48 25.83
N LYS A 103 1.17 7.42 24.63
CA LYS A 103 0.43 7.55 23.37
C LYS A 103 -0.50 6.37 23.12
N PHE A 104 -0.10 5.13 23.49
CA PHE A 104 -1.00 3.97 23.43
C PHE A 104 -2.20 4.17 24.35
N LYS A 105 -1.99 4.60 25.59
CA LYS A 105 -3.08 4.91 26.53
C LYS A 105 -4.04 5.97 26.02
N LYS A 106 -3.51 7.06 25.48
CA LYS A 106 -4.33 8.12 24.89
C LYS A 106 -5.11 7.65 23.65
N LEU A 107 -4.55 6.73 22.88
CA LEU A 107 -5.24 6.15 21.72
C LEU A 107 -6.39 5.25 22.17
N GLU A 108 -6.18 4.45 23.21
CA GLU A 108 -7.19 3.62 23.86
C GLU A 108 -8.33 4.49 24.42
N GLU A 109 -7.99 5.53 25.18
CA GLU A 109 -8.93 6.52 25.73
C GLU A 109 -9.71 7.28 24.63
N ALA A 110 -9.11 7.46 23.45
CA ALA A 110 -9.76 8.08 22.30
C ALA A 110 -10.77 7.16 21.60
N GLY A 111 -10.93 5.91 22.03
CA GLY A 111 -11.91 4.96 21.52
C GLY A 111 -11.42 4.10 20.35
N ALA A 112 -10.11 4.07 20.06
CA ALA A 112 -9.59 3.13 19.08
C ALA A 112 -9.73 1.68 19.57
N PHE A 113 -9.99 0.73 18.66
CA PHE A 113 -9.99 -0.70 18.99
C PHE A 113 -8.65 -1.38 18.70
N ALA A 114 -7.82 -0.79 17.82
CA ALA A 114 -6.57 -1.36 17.36
C ALA A 114 -5.53 -0.28 17.05
N VAL A 115 -4.28 -0.71 16.89
CA VAL A 115 -3.16 0.18 16.54
C VAL A 115 -2.18 -0.52 15.59
N GLU A 116 -1.80 0.14 14.52
CA GLU A 116 -0.60 -0.20 13.76
C GLU A 116 0.62 0.30 14.53
N ALA A 117 1.42 -0.64 15.00
CA ALA A 117 2.63 -0.41 15.76
C ALA A 117 3.84 -0.56 14.83
N GLU A 118 4.30 0.56 14.24
CA GLU A 118 5.34 0.54 13.21
C GLU A 118 6.71 0.84 13.77
N VAL A 119 7.66 -0.08 13.53
CA VAL A 119 9.11 0.06 13.80
C VAL A 119 9.39 0.54 15.24
N ILE A 120 8.70 -0.05 16.19
CA ILE A 120 8.95 0.10 17.65
C ILE A 120 10.01 -0.93 18.05
N THR A 121 10.88 -0.59 19.02
CA THR A 121 11.82 -1.59 19.55
C THR A 121 11.07 -2.77 20.15
N CYS A 122 11.49 -4.01 19.84
CA CYS A 122 10.73 -5.22 20.13
C CYS A 122 10.43 -5.43 21.62
N GLN A 123 11.36 -5.08 22.49
CA GLN A 123 11.18 -5.19 23.94
C GLN A 123 10.10 -4.22 24.46
N VAL A 124 10.13 -2.97 23.95
CA VAL A 124 9.13 -1.96 24.31
C VAL A 124 7.74 -2.38 23.81
N MET A 125 7.65 -2.85 22.56
CA MET A 125 6.39 -3.34 21.99
C MET A 125 5.81 -4.49 22.82
N GLN A 126 6.65 -5.47 23.19
CA GLN A 126 6.25 -6.61 23.98
C GLN A 126 5.69 -6.24 25.35
N GLU A 127 6.24 -5.21 26.00
CA GLU A 127 5.75 -4.75 27.29
C GLU A 127 4.50 -3.86 27.17
N ILE A 128 4.39 -3.06 26.12
CA ILE A 128 3.21 -2.23 25.86
C ILE A 128 2.00 -3.11 25.53
N SER A 129 2.14 -4.13 24.68
CA SER A 129 1.02 -4.98 24.27
C SER A 129 0.40 -5.76 25.46
N LYS A 130 1.16 -6.05 26.50
CA LYS A 130 0.62 -6.64 27.74
C LYS A 130 -0.22 -5.68 28.59
N LYS A 131 -0.17 -4.39 28.30
CA LYS A 131 -0.72 -3.30 29.14
C LYS A 131 -1.76 -2.44 28.42
N THR A 132 -2.16 -2.82 27.22
CA THR A 132 -3.20 -2.15 26.42
C THR A 132 -4.28 -3.14 26.04
N SER A 133 -5.51 -2.68 25.90
CA SER A 133 -6.63 -3.46 25.33
C SER A 133 -6.71 -3.36 23.80
N LEU A 134 -5.88 -2.48 23.19
CA LEU A 134 -5.83 -2.34 21.74
C LEU A 134 -5.31 -3.63 21.09
N ILE A 135 -5.95 -4.08 20.02
CA ILE A 135 -5.36 -5.08 19.13
C ILE A 135 -4.12 -4.48 18.48
N THR A 136 -2.95 -5.06 18.76
CA THR A 136 -1.67 -4.53 18.30
C THR A 136 -1.23 -5.21 17.00
N VAL A 137 -1.15 -4.43 15.91
CA VAL A 137 -0.68 -4.89 14.59
C VAL A 137 0.77 -4.49 14.41
N SER A 138 1.67 -5.45 14.48
CA SER A 138 3.13 -5.23 14.45
C SER A 138 3.65 -5.15 13.02
N LEU A 139 4.10 -3.97 12.62
CA LEU A 139 4.89 -3.74 11.40
C LEU A 139 6.33 -3.41 11.79
N GLY A 140 7.22 -4.38 11.73
CA GLY A 140 8.63 -4.18 12.12
C GLY A 140 8.89 -3.96 13.60
N SER A 141 7.93 -4.24 14.48
CA SER A 141 8.03 -4.06 15.94
C SER A 141 8.26 -5.38 16.70
N GLY A 142 8.63 -6.43 15.99
CA GLY A 142 8.90 -7.76 16.57
C GLY A 142 7.63 -8.56 16.85
N ARG A 143 7.80 -9.68 17.59
CA ARG A 143 6.74 -10.69 17.83
C ARG A 143 5.81 -10.33 19.00
N GLY A 144 5.96 -9.17 19.59
CA GLY A 144 5.20 -8.77 20.78
C GLY A 144 3.79 -8.27 20.49
N GLY A 145 3.40 -8.09 19.23
CA GLY A 145 2.04 -7.70 18.86
C GLY A 145 1.12 -8.90 18.60
N ASP A 146 -0.18 -8.66 18.60
CA ASP A 146 -1.21 -9.69 18.38
C ASP A 146 -1.24 -10.16 16.91
N VAL A 147 -0.96 -9.26 15.97
CA VAL A 147 -0.96 -9.51 14.52
C VAL A 147 0.37 -9.10 13.91
N MET A 148 0.96 -9.97 13.08
CA MET A 148 2.13 -9.63 12.28
C MET A 148 1.67 -9.08 10.93
N TYR A 149 2.28 -7.98 10.50
CA TYR A 149 1.93 -7.29 9.27
C TYR A 149 3.16 -7.00 8.41
N LEU A 150 3.02 -7.19 7.12
CA LEU A 150 3.96 -6.76 6.08
C LEU A 150 3.21 -6.32 4.83
N PHE A 151 3.81 -5.44 4.04
CA PHE A 151 3.28 -5.06 2.74
C PHE A 151 3.40 -6.21 1.73
N MET A 152 2.44 -6.29 0.81
CA MET A 152 2.41 -7.29 -0.26
C MET A 152 3.73 -7.32 -1.06
N GLN A 153 4.27 -6.15 -1.39
CA GLN A 153 5.51 -6.03 -2.14
C GLN A 153 6.70 -6.67 -1.41
N ASP A 154 6.75 -6.54 -0.08
CA ASP A 154 7.80 -7.14 0.73
C ASP A 154 7.61 -8.65 0.83
N ILE A 155 6.37 -9.12 1.07
CA ILE A 155 6.04 -10.56 1.13
C ILE A 155 6.39 -11.25 -0.18
N CYS A 156 6.00 -10.66 -1.31
CA CYS A 156 6.19 -11.23 -2.64
C CYS A 156 7.61 -11.02 -3.21
N GLY A 157 8.44 -10.20 -2.56
CA GLY A 157 9.77 -9.86 -3.06
C GLY A 157 9.72 -9.15 -4.42
N GLU A 158 8.92 -8.09 -4.49
CA GLU A 158 8.72 -7.31 -5.72
C GLU A 158 9.74 -6.18 -5.90
N GLN A 159 10.66 -6.05 -4.96
CA GLN A 159 11.72 -5.04 -4.95
C GLN A 159 13.10 -5.72 -4.92
N PRO A 160 14.17 -5.05 -5.40
CA PRO A 160 15.52 -5.62 -5.40
C PRO A 160 16.05 -5.90 -3.99
N THR A 161 15.61 -5.12 -3.01
CA THR A 161 16.01 -5.26 -1.60
C THR A 161 14.79 -5.06 -0.70
N ALA A 162 14.61 -5.96 0.27
CA ALA A 162 13.59 -5.79 1.30
C ALA A 162 14.05 -4.78 2.37
N PRO A 163 13.11 -4.02 2.99
CA PRO A 163 13.40 -3.23 4.18
C PRO A 163 13.95 -4.11 5.31
N ARG A 164 14.75 -3.52 6.23
CA ARG A 164 15.37 -4.26 7.33
C ARG A 164 14.40 -5.08 8.18
N HIS A 165 13.16 -4.63 8.31
CA HIS A 165 12.12 -5.27 9.11
C HIS A 165 11.28 -6.27 8.33
N ALA A 166 11.56 -6.47 7.05
CA ALA A 166 10.83 -7.36 6.18
C ALA A 166 11.70 -8.52 5.66
N ARG A 167 11.03 -9.59 5.27
CA ARG A 167 11.63 -10.73 4.57
C ARG A 167 10.72 -11.13 3.42
N ALA A 168 11.30 -11.30 2.24
CA ALA A 168 10.58 -11.83 1.09
C ALA A 168 10.38 -13.35 1.23
N PHE A 169 9.19 -13.82 0.86
CA PHE A 169 8.81 -15.24 0.81
C PHE A 169 8.71 -15.76 -0.62
N ALA A 170 8.81 -14.85 -1.61
CA ALA A 170 8.90 -15.13 -3.03
C ALA A 170 9.93 -14.20 -3.67
N ASN A 171 10.15 -14.30 -4.99
CA ASN A 171 11.05 -13.42 -5.73
C ASN A 171 10.40 -12.98 -7.06
N LEU A 172 9.38 -12.13 -6.95
CA LEU A 172 8.72 -11.58 -8.14
C LEU A 172 9.58 -10.52 -8.83
N TRP A 173 10.56 -9.93 -8.14
CA TRP A 173 11.51 -9.02 -8.77
C TRP A 173 12.23 -9.65 -9.95
N LYS A 174 12.71 -10.89 -9.79
CA LYS A 174 13.38 -11.62 -10.87
C LYS A 174 12.48 -11.80 -12.10
N LEU A 175 11.19 -12.11 -11.90
CA LEU A 175 10.23 -12.23 -12.99
C LEU A 175 9.97 -10.90 -13.68
N LYS A 176 9.86 -9.80 -12.92
CA LYS A 176 9.73 -8.45 -13.47
C LYS A 176 10.93 -8.07 -14.34
N GLN A 177 12.15 -8.37 -13.88
CA GLN A 177 13.37 -8.13 -14.68
C GLN A 177 13.35 -8.96 -15.97
N GLN A 178 12.97 -10.23 -15.92
CA GLN A 178 12.88 -11.07 -17.13
C GLN A 178 11.89 -10.48 -18.15
N ILE A 179 10.73 -10.02 -17.69
CA ILE A 179 9.73 -9.38 -18.57
C ILE A 179 10.31 -8.12 -19.24
N GLU A 180 11.06 -7.30 -18.50
CA GLU A 180 11.69 -6.10 -19.08
C GLU A 180 12.79 -6.44 -20.08
N ASP A 181 13.61 -7.45 -19.81
CA ASP A 181 14.64 -7.92 -20.72
C ASP A 181 14.04 -8.48 -22.03
N ASP A 182 12.95 -9.24 -21.91
CA ASP A 182 12.21 -9.78 -23.05
C ASP A 182 11.57 -8.65 -23.89
N ARG A 183 10.99 -7.63 -23.25
CA ARG A 183 10.45 -6.43 -23.93
C ARG A 183 11.55 -5.70 -24.71
N ILE A 184 12.70 -5.45 -24.07
CA ILE A 184 13.85 -4.80 -24.72
C ILE A 184 14.32 -5.63 -25.91
N THR A 185 14.39 -6.94 -25.77
CA THR A 185 14.78 -7.87 -26.82
C THR A 185 13.79 -7.83 -27.99
N ALA A 186 12.50 -7.87 -27.71
CA ALA A 186 11.45 -7.76 -28.73
C ALA A 186 11.53 -6.45 -29.52
N LEU A 187 11.74 -5.31 -28.84
CA LEU A 187 11.91 -4.01 -29.50
C LEU A 187 13.18 -3.96 -30.38
N LYS A 188 14.29 -4.54 -29.92
CA LYS A 188 15.50 -4.65 -30.74
C LYS A 188 15.27 -5.50 -31.99
N ASN A 189 14.61 -6.63 -31.85
CA ASN A 189 14.29 -7.55 -32.97
C ASN A 189 13.35 -6.88 -33.96
N PHE A 190 12.30 -6.19 -33.49
CA PHE A 190 11.40 -5.41 -34.37
C PHE A 190 12.17 -4.35 -35.15
N ARG A 191 13.01 -3.56 -34.48
CA ARG A 191 13.84 -2.54 -35.13
C ARG A 191 14.75 -3.17 -36.18
N GLN A 192 15.40 -4.28 -35.86
CA GLN A 192 16.31 -4.95 -36.79
C GLN A 192 15.55 -5.49 -38.01
N ALA A 193 14.42 -6.18 -37.79
CA ALA A 193 13.59 -6.68 -38.91
C ALA A 193 13.11 -5.56 -39.83
N SER A 194 12.76 -4.38 -39.27
CA SER A 194 12.39 -3.23 -40.08
C SER A 194 13.54 -2.64 -40.91
N LEU A 195 14.75 -2.61 -40.33
CA LEU A 195 15.95 -2.13 -41.05
C LEU A 195 16.40 -3.10 -42.13
N ASP A 196 16.25 -4.39 -41.90
CA ASP A 196 16.63 -5.44 -42.88
C ASP A 196 15.58 -5.66 -43.96
N GLY A 197 14.43 -4.97 -43.89
CA GLY A 197 13.32 -5.14 -44.80
C GLY A 197 12.54 -6.45 -44.61
N ASN A 198 12.71 -7.12 -43.50
CA ASN A 198 12.02 -8.37 -43.16
C ASN A 198 10.65 -8.13 -42.49
N PHE A 199 10.35 -6.87 -42.13
CA PHE A 199 9.08 -6.42 -41.57
C PHE A 199 8.71 -5.05 -42.19
N PRO A 200 7.45 -4.83 -42.64
CA PRO A 200 6.40 -5.85 -42.79
C PRO A 200 6.66 -6.79 -43.97
N SER A 201 6.22 -8.04 -43.87
CA SER A 201 6.12 -8.96 -45.02
C SER A 201 4.75 -8.81 -45.72
N ASP A 202 4.52 -9.58 -46.79
CA ASP A 202 3.22 -9.61 -47.49
C ASP A 202 2.08 -10.05 -46.54
N ALA A 203 2.39 -10.85 -45.54
CA ALA A 203 1.41 -11.33 -44.54
C ALA A 203 0.91 -10.22 -43.59
N GLU A 204 1.76 -9.24 -43.32
CA GLU A 204 1.42 -8.07 -42.48
C GLU A 204 0.99 -6.85 -43.31
N SER A 205 0.97 -6.98 -44.67
CA SER A 205 0.64 -5.91 -45.60
C SER A 205 -0.75 -6.12 -46.18
N THR A 206 -1.46 -5.02 -46.40
CA THR A 206 -2.74 -5.04 -47.10
C THR A 206 -2.53 -4.56 -48.53
N SER A 207 -3.12 -5.25 -49.49
CA SER A 207 -3.05 -4.91 -50.92
C SER A 207 -4.40 -4.41 -51.40
N ILE A 208 -4.36 -3.52 -52.42
CA ILE A 208 -5.52 -3.12 -53.19
C ILE A 208 -5.73 -4.15 -54.31
N GLY A 209 -6.97 -4.39 -54.73
CA GLY A 209 -7.27 -5.23 -55.88
C GLY A 209 -6.64 -4.66 -57.15
N SER A 210 -6.13 -5.56 -58.04
CA SER A 210 -5.35 -5.16 -59.22
C SER A 210 -6.10 -4.17 -60.14
N GLU A 211 -7.41 -4.37 -60.36
CA GLU A 211 -8.23 -3.49 -61.17
C GLU A 211 -8.34 -2.07 -60.60
N GLU A 212 -8.57 -1.97 -59.28
CA GLU A 212 -8.65 -0.69 -58.60
C GLU A 212 -7.29 0.00 -58.53
N PHE A 213 -6.21 -0.75 -58.43
CA PHE A 213 -4.87 -0.20 -58.43
C PHE A 213 -4.52 0.42 -59.80
N GLU A 214 -4.87 -0.22 -60.94
CA GLU A 214 -4.68 0.35 -62.29
C GLU A 214 -5.51 1.62 -62.49
N LYS A 215 -6.76 1.67 -62.03
CA LYS A 215 -7.57 2.90 -62.01
C LYS A 215 -6.89 4.02 -61.25
N PHE A 216 -6.39 3.72 -60.06
CA PHE A 216 -5.64 4.68 -59.23
C PHE A 216 -4.41 5.23 -59.96
N LEU A 217 -3.60 4.35 -60.58
CA LEU A 217 -2.42 4.77 -61.34
C LEU A 217 -2.76 5.71 -62.50
N THR A 218 -3.96 5.57 -63.09
CA THR A 218 -4.44 6.46 -64.15
C THR A 218 -4.83 7.84 -63.62
N MET A 219 -5.32 7.92 -62.38
CA MET A 219 -5.74 9.18 -61.75
C MET A 219 -4.57 10.05 -61.27
N ILE A 220 -3.39 9.48 -61.06
CA ILE A 220 -2.21 10.19 -60.53
C ILE A 220 -1.16 10.54 -61.61
N LYS A 221 -1.43 10.21 -62.86
CA LYS A 221 -0.67 10.67 -64.03
C LYS A 221 -1.05 12.07 -64.41
#